data_f00090b8365043847493fe22586cbd90
#
_entry.id   f00090b8365043847493fe22586cbd90
#
_cell.length_a   1.000
_cell.length_b   1.000
_cell.length_c   1.000
_cell.angle_alpha   90.00
_cell.angle_beta   90.00
_cell.angle_gamma   90.00
#
_symmetry.space_group_name_H-M   'P 1'
#
loop_
_entity.id
_entity.type
_entity.pdbx_description
1 polymer ?
#
loop_
_entity_poly.entity_id
_entity_poly.type
_entity_poly.pdbx_seq_one_letter_code
_entity_poly.pdbx_strand_id
1 'polypeptide(L)'
;MGIATIFANVSCRDLATSEPWYEKLFGCAASRHPMLRLAEWHFTDSAEVQLYEQREHARLTLTLGVLPLEPERGRLVDAGLDPGPIEEADDYFIMRIRDPDQNLVVFASAKRD
;
A
#
# COMPACT_ATOMS: atom_id res chain seq x y z
N MET A 1 6.19 -8.44 -26.48
CA MET A 1 5.13 -8.21 -25.50
C MET A 1 5.18 -6.79 -25.05
N GLY A 2 4.05 -6.07 -25.14
CA GLY A 2 4.01 -4.66 -24.78
C GLY A 2 3.28 -4.41 -23.48
N ILE A 3 3.93 -4.68 -22.34
CA ILE A 3 3.32 -4.42 -21.05
C ILE A 3 3.27 -2.90 -20.84
N ALA A 4 2.06 -2.37 -20.70
CA ALA A 4 1.87 -0.93 -20.52
C ALA A 4 1.87 -0.53 -19.03
N THR A 5 1.35 -1.41 -18.17
CA THR A 5 1.27 -1.09 -16.75
C THR A 5 1.19 -2.38 -15.95
N ILE A 6 1.47 -2.27 -14.66
CA ILE A 6 1.35 -3.39 -13.73
C ILE A 6 0.44 -2.94 -12.60
N PHE A 7 -0.53 -3.80 -12.27
CA PHE A 7 -1.41 -3.57 -11.13
C PHE A 7 -0.95 -4.44 -9.98
N ALA A 8 -0.70 -3.83 -8.83
CA ALA A 8 -0.53 -4.58 -7.60
C ALA A 8 -1.91 -4.89 -7.05
N ASN A 9 -2.12 -6.13 -6.65
CA ASN A 9 -3.42 -6.57 -6.14
C ASN A 9 -3.31 -6.93 -4.67
N VAL A 10 -4.22 -6.36 -3.88
CA VAL A 10 -4.31 -6.64 -2.45
C VAL A 10 -5.72 -7.14 -2.18
N SER A 11 -5.82 -8.31 -1.56
CA SER A 11 -7.13 -8.82 -1.17
C SER A 11 -7.45 -8.45 0.27
N CYS A 12 -8.72 -8.27 0.56
CA CYS A 12 -9.22 -7.98 1.90
C CYS A 12 -10.48 -8.77 2.14
N ARG A 13 -10.82 -8.99 3.40
CA ARG A 13 -12.05 -9.70 3.73
C ARG A 13 -13.26 -8.81 3.65
N ASP A 14 -13.09 -7.52 3.93
CA ASP A 14 -14.20 -6.57 3.98
C ASP A 14 -13.73 -5.23 3.47
N LEU A 15 -14.18 -4.86 2.27
CA LEU A 15 -13.74 -3.62 1.63
C LEU A 15 -14.17 -2.40 2.43
N ALA A 16 -15.35 -2.46 3.07
CA ALA A 16 -15.84 -1.33 3.86
C ALA A 16 -14.90 -1.00 5.02
N THR A 17 -14.21 -2.01 5.57
CA THR A 17 -13.22 -1.82 6.62
C THR A 17 -11.86 -1.43 6.05
N SER A 18 -11.44 -2.09 4.98
CA SER A 18 -10.06 -1.95 4.48
C SER A 18 -9.87 -0.72 3.61
N GLU A 19 -10.88 -0.31 2.85
CA GLU A 19 -10.71 0.85 1.98
C GLU A 19 -10.38 2.12 2.75
N PRO A 20 -11.07 2.47 3.87
CA PRO A 20 -10.69 3.66 4.63
C PRO A 20 -9.28 3.58 5.19
N TRP A 21 -8.83 2.38 5.56
CA TRP A 21 -7.47 2.19 6.05
C TRP A 21 -6.45 2.50 4.94
N TYR A 22 -6.70 1.98 3.73
CA TYR A 22 -5.82 2.23 2.60
C TYR A 22 -5.86 3.69 2.14
N GLU A 23 -7.00 4.38 2.31
CA GLU A 23 -7.04 5.82 2.07
C GLU A 23 -6.06 6.56 2.97
N LYS A 24 -5.98 6.15 4.22
CA LYS A 24 -5.00 6.74 5.15
C LYS A 24 -3.58 6.37 4.77
N LEU A 25 -3.37 5.11 4.37
CA LEU A 25 -2.05 4.65 3.99
C LEU A 25 -1.53 5.42 2.77
N PHE A 26 -2.35 5.56 1.74
CA PHE A 26 -1.95 6.23 0.50
C PHE A 26 -2.08 7.74 0.56
N GLY A 27 -2.83 8.26 1.52
CA GLY A 27 -3.04 9.70 1.66
C GLY A 27 -4.07 10.27 0.71
N CYS A 28 -4.87 9.43 0.07
CA CYS A 28 -5.91 9.87 -0.87
C CYS A 28 -6.96 8.79 -1.01
N ALA A 29 -8.16 9.20 -1.44
CA ALA A 29 -9.24 8.28 -1.70
C ALA A 29 -8.96 7.47 -2.97
N ALA A 30 -9.62 6.33 -3.09
CA ALA A 30 -9.52 5.52 -4.30
C ALA A 30 -9.87 6.36 -5.53
N SER A 31 -9.14 6.11 -6.61
CA SER A 31 -9.35 6.84 -7.85
C SER A 31 -10.69 6.46 -8.49
N ARG A 32 -11.08 5.19 -8.34
CA ARG A 32 -12.33 4.71 -8.90
C ARG A 32 -12.67 3.34 -8.33
N HIS A 33 -13.91 2.93 -8.59
CA HIS A 33 -14.41 1.60 -8.24
C HIS A 33 -14.90 0.95 -9.54
N PRO A 34 -14.00 0.24 -10.26
CA PRO A 34 -14.37 -0.30 -11.59
C PRO A 34 -15.48 -1.33 -11.53
N MET A 35 -15.63 -2.01 -10.40
CA MET A 35 -16.70 -2.96 -10.21
C MET A 35 -17.00 -3.07 -8.73
N LEU A 36 -18.09 -3.75 -8.39
CA LEU A 36 -18.47 -3.99 -7.00
C LEU A 36 -17.34 -4.71 -6.28
N ARG A 37 -17.04 -4.28 -5.05
CA ARG A 37 -16.04 -4.89 -4.18
C ARG A 37 -14.60 -4.70 -4.67
N LEU A 38 -14.37 -3.67 -5.48
CA LEU A 38 -13.05 -3.35 -5.98
C LEU A 38 -12.81 -1.85 -5.91
N ALA A 39 -11.75 -1.45 -5.21
CA ALA A 39 -11.28 -0.07 -5.18
C ALA A 39 -9.94 -0.01 -5.88
N GLU A 40 -9.68 1.05 -6.61
CA GLU A 40 -8.47 1.17 -7.40
C GLU A 40 -7.83 2.53 -7.19
N TRP A 41 -6.52 2.53 -6.96
CA TRP A 41 -5.71 3.75 -6.84
C TRP A 41 -4.75 3.82 -8.01
N HIS A 42 -4.80 4.93 -8.71
CA HIS A 42 -3.89 5.22 -9.81
C HIS A 42 -2.90 6.29 -9.33
N PHE A 43 -1.62 5.93 -9.23
CA PHE A 43 -0.58 6.86 -8.76
C PHE A 43 0.18 7.47 -9.91
N THR A 44 0.61 6.64 -10.85
CA THR A 44 1.27 7.06 -12.09
C THR A 44 0.80 6.13 -13.20
N ASP A 45 1.22 6.40 -14.43
CA ASP A 45 0.83 5.56 -15.56
C ASP A 45 1.30 4.12 -15.43
N SER A 46 2.30 3.86 -14.58
CA SER A 46 2.85 2.52 -14.41
C SER A 46 2.70 2.00 -12.98
N ALA A 47 1.96 2.70 -12.12
CA ALA A 47 1.83 2.29 -10.72
C ALA A 47 0.38 2.42 -10.28
N GLU A 48 -0.28 1.28 -10.14
CA GLU A 48 -1.67 1.22 -9.70
C GLU A 48 -1.83 0.09 -8.69
N VAL A 49 -2.73 0.28 -7.74
CA VAL A 49 -3.07 -0.73 -6.75
C VAL A 49 -4.56 -1.00 -6.82
N GLN A 50 -4.91 -2.27 -6.80
CA GLN A 50 -6.30 -2.71 -6.73
C GLN A 50 -6.51 -3.40 -5.39
N LEU A 51 -7.50 -2.96 -4.64
CA LEU A 51 -7.91 -3.57 -3.38
C LEU A 51 -9.26 -4.22 -3.64
N TYR A 52 -9.33 -5.54 -3.48
CA TYR A 52 -10.55 -6.27 -3.79
C TYR A 52 -10.97 -7.15 -2.63
N GLU A 53 -12.28 -7.30 -2.50
CA GLU A 53 -12.85 -8.12 -1.44
C GLU A 53 -12.87 -9.57 -1.87
N GLN A 54 -12.34 -10.44 -1.01
CA GLN A 54 -12.28 -11.86 -1.27
C GLN A 54 -12.48 -12.59 0.04
N ARG A 55 -13.52 -13.43 0.08
CA ARG A 55 -13.89 -14.12 1.32
C ARG A 55 -12.75 -15.00 1.82
N GLU A 56 -12.15 -15.78 0.95
CA GLU A 56 -11.03 -16.65 1.31
C GLU A 56 -9.73 -15.89 1.08
N HIS A 57 -9.34 -15.17 2.11
CA HIS A 57 -8.18 -14.30 2.03
C HIS A 57 -6.93 -15.03 2.51
N ALA A 58 -5.85 -14.93 1.73
CA ALA A 58 -4.51 -15.35 2.15
C ALA A 58 -3.65 -14.11 2.31
N ARG A 59 -2.84 -14.08 3.36
CA ARG A 59 -1.95 -12.95 3.62
C ARG A 59 -0.98 -12.76 2.47
N LEU A 60 -0.68 -11.51 2.18
CA LEU A 60 0.26 -11.17 1.13
C LEU A 60 1.19 -10.05 1.60
N THR A 61 2.18 -9.76 0.77
CA THR A 61 3.11 -8.65 1.00
C THR A 61 3.01 -7.68 -0.17
N LEU A 62 2.88 -6.40 0.15
CA LEU A 62 2.88 -5.33 -0.83
C LEU A 62 4.08 -4.44 -0.54
N THR A 63 4.98 -4.26 -1.51
CA THR A 63 6.12 -3.38 -1.35
C THR A 63 5.92 -2.13 -2.18
N LEU A 64 6.07 -0.99 -1.53
CA LEU A 64 5.90 0.33 -2.16
C LEU A 64 7.23 1.08 -2.10
N GLY A 65 7.68 1.55 -3.25
CA GLY A 65 8.86 2.40 -3.31
C GLY A 65 8.48 3.84 -3.07
N VAL A 66 9.12 4.48 -2.11
CA VAL A 66 8.84 5.88 -1.77
C VAL A 66 10.15 6.61 -1.47
N LEU A 67 10.13 7.92 -1.57
CA LEU A 67 11.25 8.78 -1.21
C LEU A 67 10.71 10.06 -0.61
N PRO A 68 11.23 10.46 0.56
CA PRO A 68 11.96 9.68 1.56
C PRO A 68 11.01 9.01 2.56
N LEU A 69 11.54 8.15 3.44
CA LEU A 69 10.69 7.41 4.39
C LEU A 69 10.24 8.23 5.58
N GLU A 70 11.09 9.10 6.10
CA GLU A 70 10.77 9.78 7.36
C GLU A 70 9.52 10.62 7.30
N PRO A 71 9.31 11.46 6.27
CA PRO A 71 8.05 12.19 6.16
C PRO A 71 6.86 11.25 5.99
N GLU A 72 7.04 10.13 5.28
CA GLU A 72 5.98 9.15 5.14
C GLU A 72 5.58 8.56 6.49
N ARG A 73 6.58 8.21 7.30
CA ARG A 73 6.28 7.66 8.62
C ARG A 73 5.48 8.64 9.46
N GLY A 74 5.91 9.91 9.46
CA GLY A 74 5.20 10.93 10.20
C GLY A 74 3.77 11.10 9.72
N ARG A 75 3.55 11.07 8.42
CA ARG A 75 2.22 11.18 7.84
C ARG A 75 1.33 10.03 8.28
N LEU A 76 1.87 8.81 8.30
CA LEU A 76 1.09 7.64 8.70
C LEU A 76 0.73 7.70 10.18
N VAL A 77 1.67 8.11 11.03
CA VAL A 77 1.40 8.27 12.46
C VAL A 77 0.32 9.33 12.66
N ASP A 78 0.42 10.46 11.95
CA ASP A 78 -0.58 11.54 12.06
C ASP A 78 -1.95 11.08 11.59
N ALA A 79 -2.01 10.14 10.67
CA ALA A 79 -3.28 9.59 10.18
C ALA A 79 -3.87 8.53 11.12
N GLY A 80 -3.18 8.21 12.21
CA GLY A 80 -3.65 7.24 13.18
C GLY A 80 -3.25 5.81 12.88
N LEU A 81 -2.30 5.61 11.97
CA LEU A 81 -1.77 4.29 11.67
C LEU A 81 -0.56 4.01 12.55
N ASP A 82 -0.14 2.75 12.57
CA ASP A 82 0.92 2.30 13.49
C ASP A 82 2.06 1.64 12.71
N PRO A 83 2.88 2.43 11.98
CA PRO A 83 4.02 1.86 11.27
C PRO A 83 5.12 1.46 12.24
N GLY A 84 5.87 0.43 11.87
CA GLY A 84 7.06 0.06 12.60
C GLY A 84 8.16 1.09 12.43
N PRO A 85 9.32 0.82 13.05
CA PRO A 85 10.45 1.74 12.92
C PRO A 85 11.06 1.66 11.52
N ILE A 86 11.80 2.71 11.17
CA ILE A 86 12.60 2.68 9.95
C ILE A 86 13.83 1.83 10.22
N GLU A 87 14.05 0.83 9.38
CA GLU A 87 15.16 -0.10 9.50
C GLU A 87 16.11 0.08 8.34
N GLU A 88 17.38 -0.17 8.59
CA GLU A 88 18.38 -0.08 7.55
C GLU A 88 18.71 -1.46 7.00
N ALA A 89 18.60 -1.63 5.70
CA ALA A 89 19.04 -2.81 4.98
C ALA A 89 20.24 -2.40 4.11
N ASP A 90 20.73 -3.31 3.26
CA ASP A 90 21.96 -3.01 2.50
C ASP A 90 21.79 -1.82 1.56
N ASP A 91 20.78 -1.87 0.69
CA ASP A 91 20.59 -0.83 -0.34
C ASP A 91 19.38 0.03 -0.08
N TYR A 92 18.60 -0.25 0.96
CA TYR A 92 17.34 0.42 1.22
C TYR A 92 17.16 0.72 2.69
N PHE A 93 16.36 1.73 2.98
CA PHE A 93 15.68 1.86 4.25
C PHE A 93 14.29 1.29 4.08
N ILE A 94 13.79 0.57 5.08
CA ILE A 94 12.48 -0.06 5.00
C ILE A 94 11.66 0.23 6.25
N MET A 95 10.33 0.19 6.07
CA MET A 95 9.38 0.39 7.15
C MET A 95 8.21 -0.53 6.89
N ARG A 96 7.71 -1.18 7.93
CA ARG A 96 6.65 -2.18 7.81
C ARG A 96 5.40 -1.77 8.56
N ILE A 97 4.26 -2.13 8.00
CA ILE A 97 2.98 -1.93 8.67
C ILE A 97 2.04 -3.06 8.25
N ARG A 98 1.17 -3.48 9.17
CA ARG A 98 0.16 -4.49 8.89
C ARG A 98 -1.17 -3.82 8.60
N ASP A 99 -1.88 -4.30 7.58
CA ASP A 99 -3.20 -3.80 7.28
C ASP A 99 -4.25 -4.54 8.13
N PRO A 100 -5.55 -4.20 8.02
CA PRO A 100 -6.58 -4.85 8.85
C PRO A 100 -6.66 -6.36 8.69
N ASP A 101 -6.26 -6.91 7.56
CA ASP A 101 -6.26 -8.34 7.31
C ASP A 101 -4.89 -8.98 7.51
N GLN A 102 -3.97 -8.24 8.14
CA GLN A 102 -2.62 -8.72 8.44
C GLN A 102 -1.75 -8.91 7.19
N ASN A 103 -2.11 -8.30 6.08
CA ASN A 103 -1.19 -8.18 4.97
C ASN A 103 -0.01 -7.33 5.40
N LEU A 104 1.17 -7.67 4.93
CA LEU A 104 2.37 -6.89 5.23
C LEU A 104 2.59 -5.85 4.15
N VAL A 105 2.58 -4.58 4.54
CA VAL A 105 2.93 -3.49 3.63
C VAL A 105 4.33 -3.02 3.98
N VAL A 106 5.21 -3.02 2.99
CA VAL A 106 6.61 -2.61 3.15
C VAL A 106 6.83 -1.34 2.35
N PHE A 107 7.28 -0.29 3.02
CA PHE A 107 7.75 0.91 2.33
C PHE A 107 9.26 0.80 2.21
N ALA A 108 9.77 0.99 1.00
CA ALA A 108 11.20 0.89 0.73
C ALA A 108 11.69 2.17 0.07
N SER A 109 12.80 2.70 0.56
CA SER A 109 13.43 3.89 0.01
C SER A 109 14.88 3.57 -0.27
N ALA A 110 15.33 3.80 -1.50
CA ALA A 110 16.71 3.57 -1.86
C ALA A 110 17.61 4.50 -1.06
N LYS A 111 18.76 3.98 -0.62
CA LYS A 111 19.71 4.75 0.20
C LYS A 111 20.38 5.85 -0.57
N ARG A 112 20.41 5.70 -1.87
CA ARG A 112 21.13 6.64 -2.68
C ARG A 112 20.41 6.93 -3.97
N ASP A 113 20.77 8.01 -4.50
CA ASP A 113 20.25 8.52 -5.76
C ASP A 113 21.02 8.02 -6.97
#